data_0bc6453924a40bf7ef70c62a9e110f2a
#
_entry.id   0bc6453924a40bf7ef70c62a9e110f2a
#
_cell.length_a   1.000
_cell.length_b   1.000
_cell.length_c   1.000
_cell.angle_alpha   90.00
_cell.angle_beta   90.00
_cell.angle_gamma   90.00
#
_symmetry.space_group_name_H-M   'P 1'
#
loop_
_entity.id
_entity.type
_entity.pdbx_description
1 polymer ?
#
loop_
_entity_poly.entity_id
_entity_poly.type
_entity_poly.pdbx_seq_one_letter_code
_entity_poly.pdbx_strand_id
1 'polypeptide(L)'
;MARLCPDRELETSLLEDHELVGGLDEVGRGALAGPVTVGLAIVSRSTADAFPEGLADSKMLSPARREALVAPCAAWLADHAIAHVSPAEIDALGIAAALRLAGRRALAQVRQRGHLPGIIILDGTANWLAQPAGDLLTALDQPGAPAPTGDYGPAIPDDDVPGVVMRVKADAGCAVVAAASVLAKVERD
;
A
#
# COMPACT_ATOMS: atom_id res chain seq x y z
N MET A 1 19.18 -19.94 5.29
CA MET A 1 18.92 -18.50 5.11
C MET A 1 18.28 -18.00 6.39
N ALA A 2 18.82 -16.93 7.01
CA ALA A 2 18.18 -16.31 8.18
C ALA A 2 16.79 -15.81 7.77
N ARG A 3 15.78 -16.10 8.60
CA ARG A 3 14.42 -15.62 8.42
C ARG A 3 14.48 -14.11 8.62
N LEU A 4 14.19 -13.31 7.59
CA LEU A 4 14.00 -11.88 7.75
C LEU A 4 12.83 -11.68 8.72
N CYS A 5 13.08 -10.99 9.82
CA CYS A 5 12.03 -10.50 10.71
C CYS A 5 11.85 -9.03 10.38
N PRO A 6 10.62 -8.52 10.30
CA PRO A 6 10.40 -7.08 10.16
C PRO A 6 11.08 -6.31 11.30
N ASP A 7 11.56 -5.14 11.00
CA ASP A 7 12.07 -4.15 11.95
C ASP A 7 11.44 -2.77 11.67
N ARG A 8 11.81 -1.76 12.45
CA ARG A 8 11.36 -0.38 12.28
C ARG A 8 12.50 0.60 11.93
N GLU A 9 13.66 0.10 11.54
CA GLU A 9 14.83 0.97 11.31
C GLU A 9 14.57 2.01 10.23
N LEU A 10 14.05 1.59 9.06
CA LEU A 10 13.75 2.52 7.97
C LEU A 10 12.62 3.48 8.33
N GLU A 11 11.55 2.99 8.95
CA GLU A 11 10.42 3.80 9.38
C GLU A 11 10.86 4.88 10.38
N THR A 12 11.65 4.50 11.38
CA THR A 12 12.16 5.40 12.42
C THR A 12 13.06 6.48 11.81
N SER A 13 13.94 6.10 10.87
CA SER A 13 14.76 7.06 10.15
C SER A 13 13.94 8.07 9.35
N LEU A 14 12.90 7.60 8.64
CA LEU A 14 12.02 8.49 7.86
C LEU A 14 11.15 9.39 8.75
N LEU A 15 10.80 8.94 9.96
CA LEU A 15 10.07 9.74 10.95
C LEU A 15 10.89 10.88 11.55
N GLU A 16 12.21 10.94 11.33
CA GLU A 16 13.03 12.11 11.69
C GLU A 16 12.61 13.33 10.88
N ASP A 17 12.31 13.15 9.58
CA ASP A 17 11.98 14.22 8.64
C ASP A 17 10.45 14.33 8.36
N HIS A 18 9.66 13.31 8.68
CA HIS A 18 8.23 13.24 8.40
C HIS A 18 7.42 12.99 9.66
N GLU A 19 6.23 13.58 9.76
CA GLU A 19 5.31 13.31 10.88
C GLU A 19 4.66 11.93 10.76
N LEU A 20 4.35 11.51 9.53
CA LEU A 20 3.71 10.26 9.20
C LEU A 20 4.48 9.57 8.07
N VAL A 21 4.69 8.27 8.24
CA VAL A 21 5.30 7.38 7.26
C VAL A 21 4.29 6.29 6.90
N GLY A 22 4.10 6.05 5.61
CA GLY A 22 3.22 5.00 5.10
C GLY A 22 4.00 3.77 4.62
N GLY A 23 3.42 2.59 4.81
CA GLY A 23 3.84 1.36 4.14
C GLY A 23 2.76 0.88 3.19
N LEU A 24 3.14 0.51 1.98
CA LEU A 24 2.23 0.04 0.92
C LEU A 24 2.64 -1.34 0.45
N ASP A 25 1.65 -2.24 0.35
CA ASP A 25 1.79 -3.55 -0.29
C ASP A 25 0.54 -3.91 -1.12
N GLU A 26 0.74 -4.71 -2.17
CA GLU A 26 -0.32 -5.15 -3.07
C GLU A 26 -0.60 -6.64 -2.98
N VAL A 27 -1.85 -6.99 -3.17
CA VAL A 27 -2.34 -8.37 -3.25
C VAL A 27 -3.22 -8.55 -4.50
N GLY A 28 -3.07 -9.68 -5.20
CA GLY A 28 -3.86 -9.98 -6.38
C GLY A 28 -3.24 -9.64 -7.72
N ARG A 29 -2.04 -9.06 -7.77
CA ARG A 29 -1.33 -8.69 -9.01
C ARG A 29 -1.12 -9.86 -9.98
N GLY A 30 -0.93 -11.08 -9.47
CA GLY A 30 -0.74 -12.29 -10.26
C GLY A 30 -1.95 -13.24 -10.27
N ALA A 31 -3.09 -12.82 -9.73
CA ALA A 31 -4.28 -13.64 -9.70
C ALA A 31 -4.96 -13.71 -11.08
N LEU A 32 -5.51 -14.89 -11.43
CA LEU A 32 -6.24 -15.10 -12.69
C LEU A 32 -7.62 -14.43 -12.70
N ALA A 33 -8.16 -14.11 -11.52
CA ALA A 33 -9.46 -13.48 -11.35
C ALA A 33 -9.55 -12.74 -10.00
N GLY A 34 -10.53 -11.86 -9.89
CA GLY A 34 -10.76 -11.06 -8.69
C GLY A 34 -10.10 -9.69 -8.72
N PRO A 35 -10.35 -8.86 -7.70
CA PRO A 35 -9.80 -7.52 -7.61
C PRO A 35 -8.30 -7.54 -7.32
N VAL A 36 -7.62 -6.46 -7.71
CA VAL A 36 -6.35 -6.10 -7.11
C VAL A 36 -6.64 -5.24 -5.87
N THR A 37 -5.90 -5.50 -4.80
CA THR A 37 -6.09 -4.85 -3.50
C THR A 37 -4.78 -4.26 -3.03
N VAL A 38 -4.82 -3.04 -2.53
CA VAL A 38 -3.67 -2.36 -1.91
C VAL A 38 -3.99 -2.07 -0.46
N GLY A 39 -3.08 -2.47 0.43
CA GLY A 39 -3.07 -2.08 1.83
C GLY A 39 -2.12 -0.90 2.05
N LEU A 40 -2.57 0.08 2.80
CA LEU A 40 -1.79 1.20 3.30
C LEU A 40 -1.84 1.19 4.82
N ALA A 41 -0.69 1.17 5.45
CA ALA A 41 -0.52 1.27 6.89
C ALA A 41 0.28 2.54 7.21
N ILE A 42 -0.11 3.27 8.27
CA ILE A 42 0.51 4.54 8.65
C ILE A 42 1.08 4.41 10.06
N VAL A 43 2.32 4.85 10.22
CA VAL A 43 2.98 5.02 11.52
C VAL A 43 3.37 6.48 11.75
N SER A 44 3.48 6.87 13.01
CA SER A 44 3.88 8.20 13.45
C SER A 44 5.00 8.09 14.48
N ARG A 45 5.52 9.23 14.92
CA ARG A 45 6.49 9.29 16.03
C ARG A 45 5.93 8.76 17.37
N SER A 46 4.61 8.75 17.53
CA SER A 46 3.94 8.21 18.72
C SER A 46 3.60 6.72 18.61
N THR A 47 3.79 6.10 17.44
CA THR A 47 3.58 4.66 17.26
C THR A 47 4.63 3.89 18.06
N ALA A 48 4.18 2.94 18.90
CA ALA A 48 5.07 2.16 19.74
C ALA A 48 6.12 1.39 18.94
N ASP A 49 7.36 1.30 19.44
CA ASP A 49 8.43 0.55 18.78
C ASP A 49 8.15 -0.95 18.75
N ALA A 50 7.47 -1.47 19.79
CA ALA A 50 7.00 -2.85 19.80
C ALA A 50 5.79 -2.98 18.87
N PHE A 51 5.96 -3.64 17.74
CA PHE A 51 4.90 -4.00 16.81
C PHE A 51 4.27 -5.36 17.18
N PRO A 52 3.11 -5.74 16.60
CA PRO A 52 2.39 -6.96 16.95
C PRO A 52 3.25 -8.22 16.87
N GLU A 53 3.24 -9.03 17.93
CA GLU A 53 4.01 -10.26 18.02
C GLU A 53 3.61 -11.26 16.93
N GLY A 54 4.60 -11.78 16.22
CA GLY A 54 4.41 -12.71 15.12
C GLY A 54 4.07 -12.06 13.77
N LEU A 55 4.10 -10.71 13.69
CA LEU A 55 4.02 -10.01 12.42
C LEU A 55 5.18 -10.43 11.51
N ALA A 56 4.87 -10.77 10.28
CA ALA A 56 5.82 -11.21 9.27
C ALA A 56 5.19 -11.02 7.87
N ASP A 57 5.97 -11.24 6.82
CA ASP A 57 5.46 -11.36 5.46
C ASP A 57 4.21 -12.25 5.43
N SER A 58 3.09 -11.71 4.90
CA SER A 58 1.79 -12.38 4.90
C SER A 58 1.79 -13.75 4.22
N LYS A 59 2.71 -13.97 3.26
CA LYS A 59 2.89 -15.25 2.55
C LYS A 59 3.48 -16.33 3.45
N MET A 60 4.15 -15.94 4.54
CA MET A 60 4.75 -16.84 5.54
C MET A 60 3.79 -17.19 6.67
N LEU A 61 2.62 -16.58 6.71
CA LEU A 61 1.61 -16.76 7.74
C LEU A 61 0.47 -17.66 7.25
N SER A 62 -0.05 -18.52 8.12
CA SER A 62 -1.30 -19.22 7.84
C SER A 62 -2.50 -18.25 7.83
N PRO A 63 -3.61 -18.57 7.15
CA PRO A 63 -4.81 -17.74 7.18
C PRO A 63 -5.26 -17.34 8.59
N ALA A 64 -5.35 -18.30 9.50
CA ALA A 64 -5.74 -18.04 10.90
C ALA A 64 -4.78 -17.09 11.64
N ARG A 65 -3.47 -17.15 11.35
CA ARG A 65 -2.51 -16.20 11.93
C ARG A 65 -2.63 -14.81 11.34
N ARG A 66 -2.92 -14.69 10.04
CA ARG A 66 -3.20 -13.39 9.41
C ARG A 66 -4.43 -12.73 10.04
N GLU A 67 -5.53 -13.48 10.15
CA GLU A 67 -6.76 -13.00 10.78
C GLU A 67 -6.53 -12.55 12.23
N ALA A 68 -5.77 -13.32 13.01
CA ALA A 68 -5.44 -12.97 14.40
C ALA A 68 -4.58 -11.69 14.52
N LEU A 69 -3.85 -11.30 13.48
CA LEU A 69 -3.01 -10.10 13.46
C LEU A 69 -3.77 -8.84 13.05
N VAL A 70 -4.96 -8.93 12.46
CA VAL A 70 -5.71 -7.76 11.97
C VAL A 70 -5.95 -6.74 13.08
N ALA A 71 -6.58 -7.15 14.18
CA ALA A 71 -6.88 -6.25 15.29
C ALA A 71 -5.63 -5.71 16.00
N PRO A 72 -4.58 -6.51 16.30
CA PRO A 72 -3.33 -5.98 16.81
C PRO A 72 -2.64 -4.98 15.88
N CYS A 73 -2.61 -5.24 14.55
CA CYS A 73 -2.05 -4.30 13.59
C CYS A 73 -2.84 -2.99 13.56
N ALA A 74 -4.16 -3.07 13.46
CA ALA A 74 -5.01 -1.88 13.45
C ALA A 74 -4.85 -1.02 14.73
N ALA A 75 -4.67 -1.66 15.89
CA ALA A 75 -4.45 -0.96 17.17
C ALA A 75 -3.04 -0.34 17.29
N TRP A 76 -2.05 -0.93 16.63
CA TRP A 76 -0.67 -0.44 16.65
C TRP A 76 -0.44 0.74 15.70
N LEU A 77 -1.09 0.75 14.55
CA LEU A 77 -0.95 1.77 13.52
C LEU A 77 -1.59 3.10 13.94
N ALA A 78 -1.06 4.20 13.46
CA ALA A 78 -1.70 5.52 13.56
C ALA A 78 -2.98 5.59 12.71
N ASP A 79 -2.96 4.95 11.53
CA ASP A 79 -4.10 4.77 10.64
C ASP A 79 -3.80 3.66 9.62
N HIS A 80 -4.83 3.19 8.91
CA HIS A 80 -4.68 2.27 7.79
C HIS A 80 -5.84 2.41 6.81
N ALA A 81 -5.63 1.97 5.58
CA ALA A 81 -6.66 1.91 4.57
C ALA A 81 -6.45 0.70 3.66
N ILE A 82 -7.54 0.18 3.14
CA ILE A 82 -7.53 -0.86 2.13
C ILE A 82 -8.38 -0.39 0.96
N ALA A 83 -7.86 -0.53 -0.24
CA ALA A 83 -8.56 -0.15 -1.44
C ALA A 83 -8.44 -1.20 -2.53
N HIS A 84 -9.49 -1.28 -3.33
CA HIS A 84 -9.62 -2.27 -4.38
C HIS A 84 -9.77 -1.60 -5.74
N VAL A 85 -9.41 -2.37 -6.77
CA VAL A 85 -9.76 -2.09 -8.17
C VAL A 85 -10.38 -3.36 -8.74
N SER A 86 -11.56 -3.22 -9.34
CA SER A 86 -12.33 -4.34 -9.87
C SER A 86 -11.67 -4.99 -11.09
N PRO A 87 -12.04 -6.24 -11.43
CA PRO A 87 -11.58 -6.87 -12.67
C PRO A 87 -11.90 -6.04 -13.92
N ALA A 88 -13.08 -5.43 -13.99
CA ALA A 88 -13.47 -4.59 -15.12
C ALA A 88 -12.58 -3.34 -15.26
N GLU A 89 -12.19 -2.72 -14.14
CA GLU A 89 -11.24 -1.61 -14.15
C GLU A 89 -9.82 -2.08 -14.53
N ILE A 90 -9.40 -3.27 -14.09
CA ILE A 90 -8.11 -3.86 -14.49
C ILE A 90 -8.08 -4.11 -16.00
N ASP A 91 -9.15 -4.67 -16.55
CA ASP A 91 -9.27 -4.92 -18.00
C ASP A 91 -9.22 -3.62 -18.82
N ALA A 92 -9.81 -2.55 -18.31
CA ALA A 92 -9.82 -1.25 -18.97
C ALA A 92 -8.50 -0.49 -18.85
N LEU A 93 -7.82 -0.56 -17.71
CA LEU A 93 -6.65 0.28 -17.38
C LEU A 93 -5.31 -0.46 -17.52
N GLY A 94 -5.33 -1.77 -17.49
CA GLY A 94 -4.14 -2.59 -17.27
C GLY A 94 -3.66 -2.58 -15.81
N ILE A 95 -2.89 -3.61 -15.45
CA ILE A 95 -2.52 -3.89 -14.04
C ILE A 95 -1.71 -2.77 -13.38
N ALA A 96 -0.82 -2.10 -14.10
CA ALA A 96 0.02 -1.04 -13.52
C ALA A 96 -0.81 0.20 -13.14
N ALA A 97 -1.73 0.63 -14.01
CA ALA A 97 -2.63 1.74 -13.72
C ALA A 97 -3.67 1.37 -12.64
N ALA A 98 -4.13 0.12 -12.63
CA ALA A 98 -5.02 -0.40 -11.59
C ALA A 98 -4.36 -0.37 -10.19
N LEU A 99 -3.10 -0.80 -10.07
CA LEU A 99 -2.34 -0.70 -8.81
C LEU A 99 -2.21 0.75 -8.34
N ARG A 100 -1.86 1.66 -9.26
CA ARG A 100 -1.78 3.10 -8.97
C ARG A 100 -3.13 3.64 -8.48
N LEU A 101 -4.21 3.28 -9.14
CA LEU A 101 -5.55 3.69 -8.75
C LEU A 101 -5.91 3.18 -7.34
N ALA A 102 -5.65 1.91 -7.04
CA ALA A 102 -5.87 1.34 -5.71
C ALA A 102 -5.05 2.06 -4.63
N GLY A 103 -3.76 2.30 -4.88
CA GLY A 103 -2.89 3.04 -3.95
C GLY A 103 -3.40 4.47 -3.68
N ARG A 104 -3.83 5.18 -4.73
CA ARG A 104 -4.42 6.53 -4.60
C ARG A 104 -5.76 6.55 -3.88
N ARG A 105 -6.58 5.52 -4.04
CA ARG A 105 -7.83 5.35 -3.27
C ARG A 105 -7.53 5.14 -1.79
N ALA A 106 -6.52 4.33 -1.46
CA ALA A 106 -6.09 4.14 -0.08
C ALA A 106 -5.58 5.44 0.54
N LEU A 107 -4.76 6.21 -0.20
CA LEU A 107 -4.28 7.53 0.23
C LEU A 107 -5.43 8.54 0.42
N ALA A 108 -6.43 8.53 -0.45
CA ALA A 108 -7.61 9.38 -0.31
C ALA A 108 -8.38 9.10 0.99
N GLN A 109 -8.49 7.83 1.39
CA GLN A 109 -9.17 7.44 2.63
C GLN A 109 -8.44 8.00 3.88
N VAL A 110 -7.12 7.82 3.98
CA VAL A 110 -6.35 8.33 5.12
C VAL A 110 -6.27 9.86 5.11
N ARG A 111 -6.20 10.50 3.93
CA ARG A 111 -6.26 11.96 3.79
C ARG A 111 -7.55 12.56 4.36
N GLN A 112 -8.70 11.93 4.10
CA GLN A 112 -9.99 12.37 4.63
C GLN A 112 -10.04 12.36 6.17
N ARG A 113 -9.20 11.51 6.79
CA ARG A 113 -9.05 11.42 8.25
C ARG A 113 -7.92 12.29 8.80
N GLY A 114 -7.22 13.03 7.94
CA GLY A 114 -6.09 13.90 8.32
C GLY A 114 -4.75 13.19 8.45
N HIS A 115 -4.63 11.97 7.97
CA HIS A 115 -3.44 11.12 8.15
C HIS A 115 -2.68 10.85 6.85
N LEU A 116 -2.65 11.82 5.91
CA LEU A 116 -1.84 11.67 4.70
C LEU A 116 -0.35 11.64 5.07
N PRO A 117 0.39 10.54 4.77
CA PRO A 117 1.80 10.46 5.09
C PRO A 117 2.64 11.38 4.20
N GLY A 118 3.77 11.84 4.70
CA GLY A 118 4.72 12.64 3.92
C GLY A 118 5.59 11.79 2.98
N ILE A 119 5.74 10.50 3.29
CA ILE A 119 6.53 9.56 2.51
C ILE A 119 5.97 8.14 2.62
N ILE A 120 6.13 7.33 1.56
CA ILE A 120 5.67 5.93 1.46
C ILE A 120 6.86 5.00 1.29
N ILE A 121 6.88 3.92 2.06
CA ILE A 121 7.74 2.76 1.81
C ILE A 121 6.94 1.80 0.93
N LEU A 122 7.44 1.54 -0.28
CA LEU A 122 6.80 0.67 -1.26
C LEU A 122 7.63 -0.60 -1.45
N ASP A 123 6.98 -1.77 -1.39
CA ASP A 123 7.66 -3.03 -1.68
C ASP A 123 8.01 -3.16 -3.16
N GLY A 124 9.22 -3.64 -3.43
CA GLY A 124 9.70 -3.95 -4.76
C GLY A 124 10.69 -2.95 -5.36
N THR A 125 10.86 -3.02 -6.67
CA THR A 125 11.84 -2.24 -7.45
C THR A 125 11.20 -1.25 -8.43
N ALA A 126 9.87 -1.27 -8.57
CA ALA A 126 9.13 -0.42 -9.49
C ALA A 126 8.17 0.50 -8.71
N ASN A 127 8.33 1.80 -8.86
CA ASN A 127 7.41 2.78 -8.31
C ASN A 127 6.14 2.84 -9.17
N TRP A 128 5.19 1.96 -8.88
CA TRP A 128 3.91 1.94 -9.57
C TRP A 128 2.91 2.97 -9.03
N LEU A 129 3.18 3.57 -7.87
CA LEU A 129 2.32 4.60 -7.27
C LEU A 129 2.46 5.95 -7.99
N ALA A 130 3.67 6.33 -8.37
CA ALA A 130 3.91 7.52 -9.16
C ALA A 130 3.47 7.31 -10.63
N GLN A 131 3.02 8.41 -11.24
CA GLN A 131 2.78 8.38 -12.69
C GLN A 131 4.14 8.24 -13.40
N PRO A 132 4.28 7.38 -14.42
CA PRO A 132 5.47 7.40 -15.25
C PRO A 132 5.65 8.83 -15.78
N ALA A 133 6.85 9.37 -15.71
CA ALA A 133 7.17 10.61 -16.41
C ALA A 133 6.75 10.42 -17.88
N GLY A 134 5.78 11.20 -18.33
CA GLY A 134 5.08 10.96 -19.58
C GLY A 134 6.06 10.88 -20.75
N ASP A 135 6.12 9.73 -21.39
CA ASP A 135 6.60 9.65 -22.75
C ASP A 135 5.57 10.41 -23.60
N LEU A 136 6.02 11.43 -24.34
CA LEU A 136 5.17 12.27 -25.20
C LEU A 136 4.30 11.43 -26.14
N LEU A 137 4.74 10.22 -26.49
CA LEU A 137 4.03 9.25 -27.30
C LEU A 137 2.84 8.61 -26.56
N THR A 138 2.96 8.35 -25.25
CA THR A 138 1.87 7.79 -24.44
C THR A 138 0.75 8.81 -24.19
N ALA A 139 1.08 10.10 -24.16
CA ALA A 139 0.10 11.17 -24.03
C ALA A 139 -0.75 11.37 -25.32
N LEU A 140 -0.23 10.94 -26.46
CA LEU A 140 -0.94 11.04 -27.75
C LEU A 140 -1.84 9.83 -28.04
N ASP A 141 -1.62 8.69 -27.38
CA ASP A 141 -2.34 7.42 -27.64
C ASP A 141 -3.54 7.17 -26.72
N GLN A 142 -3.83 8.06 -25.75
CA GLN A 142 -5.02 7.94 -24.91
C GLN A 142 -5.88 9.20 -24.90
N PRO A 143 -6.60 9.51 -25.99
CA PRO A 143 -7.67 10.49 -25.92
C PRO A 143 -8.85 9.88 -25.16
N GLY A 144 -9.01 10.26 -23.88
CA GLY A 144 -10.25 10.02 -23.16
C GLY A 144 -10.38 8.63 -22.53
N ALA A 145 -9.37 8.17 -21.79
CA ALA A 145 -9.65 7.11 -20.83
C ALA A 145 -10.77 7.59 -19.90
N PRO A 146 -11.91 6.86 -19.81
CA PRO A 146 -12.99 7.27 -18.93
C PRO A 146 -12.44 7.38 -17.51
N ALA A 147 -12.80 8.48 -16.83
CA ALA A 147 -12.50 8.60 -15.41
C ALA A 147 -12.98 7.31 -14.72
N PRO A 148 -12.17 6.69 -13.86
CA PRO A 148 -12.54 5.44 -13.22
C PRO A 148 -13.78 5.65 -12.36
N THR A 149 -14.92 5.21 -12.86
CA THR A 149 -16.25 5.29 -12.23
C THR A 149 -16.53 4.03 -11.42
N GLY A 150 -15.53 3.53 -10.71
CA GLY A 150 -15.71 2.33 -9.89
C GLY A 150 -16.34 2.66 -8.52
N ASP A 151 -17.08 1.69 -7.97
CA ASP A 151 -17.78 1.75 -6.68
C ASP A 151 -16.86 1.90 -5.45
N TYR A 152 -15.53 1.97 -5.63
CA TYR A 152 -14.53 1.94 -4.57
C TYR A 152 -14.01 3.31 -4.11
N GLY A 153 -14.71 4.37 -4.46
CA GLY A 153 -14.42 5.71 -3.95
C GLY A 153 -13.37 6.52 -4.74
N PRO A 154 -13.16 7.78 -4.32
CA PRO A 154 -12.26 8.71 -5.01
C PRO A 154 -10.79 8.34 -4.81
N ALA A 155 -9.95 8.77 -5.75
CA ALA A 155 -8.49 8.74 -5.65
C ALA A 155 -7.94 10.15 -5.39
N ILE A 156 -6.77 10.26 -4.75
CA ILE A 156 -6.10 11.56 -4.63
C ILE A 156 -5.52 12.01 -5.98
N PRO A 157 -5.41 13.34 -6.23
CA PRO A 157 -4.71 13.90 -7.37
C PRO A 157 -3.23 13.49 -7.40
N ASP A 158 -2.61 13.60 -8.59
CA ASP A 158 -1.20 13.28 -8.78
C ASP A 158 -0.27 14.13 -7.93
N ASP A 159 -0.54 15.43 -7.83
CA ASP A 159 0.26 16.39 -7.10
C ASP A 159 0.23 16.17 -5.57
N ASP A 160 -0.74 15.41 -5.09
CA ASP A 160 -0.89 15.09 -3.67
C ASP A 160 -0.28 13.73 -3.28
N VAL A 161 0.26 12.97 -4.26
CA VAL A 161 0.90 11.68 -3.99
C VAL A 161 2.22 11.90 -3.25
N PRO A 162 2.40 11.29 -2.06
CA PRO A 162 3.63 11.44 -1.28
C PRO A 162 4.88 10.94 -2.02
N GLY A 163 6.05 11.37 -1.55
CA GLY A 163 7.32 10.79 -1.97
C GLY A 163 7.35 9.28 -1.72
N VAL A 164 8.13 8.54 -2.52
CA VAL A 164 8.21 7.08 -2.44
C VAL A 164 9.65 6.63 -2.26
N VAL A 165 9.90 5.82 -1.24
CA VAL A 165 11.12 5.04 -1.05
C VAL A 165 10.82 3.59 -1.37
N MET A 166 11.52 3.04 -2.35
CA MET A 166 11.37 1.63 -2.71
C MET A 166 12.35 0.76 -1.92
N ARG A 167 11.86 -0.34 -1.37
CA ARG A 167 12.68 -1.34 -0.69
C ARG A 167 12.29 -2.74 -1.15
N VAL A 168 13.26 -3.49 -1.64
CA VAL A 168 13.05 -4.90 -2.04
C VAL A 168 12.77 -5.74 -0.79
N LYS A 169 11.69 -6.51 -0.81
CA LYS A 169 11.19 -7.31 0.31
C LYS A 169 10.85 -6.47 1.54
N ALA A 170 10.25 -5.33 1.32
CA ALA A 170 9.79 -4.47 2.41
C ALA A 170 8.71 -5.16 3.26
N ASP A 171 7.88 -6.00 2.65
CA ASP A 171 6.89 -6.86 3.31
C ASP A 171 7.50 -7.82 4.36
N ALA A 172 8.77 -8.19 4.19
CA ALA A 172 9.52 -9.04 5.12
C ALA A 172 10.45 -8.25 6.05
N GLY A 173 10.81 -7.01 5.70
CA GLY A 173 11.84 -6.24 6.38
C GLY A 173 11.35 -4.97 7.10
N CYS A 174 10.16 -4.44 6.79
CA CYS A 174 9.61 -3.25 7.42
C CYS A 174 8.28 -3.58 8.09
N ALA A 175 8.13 -3.25 9.38
CA ALA A 175 6.94 -3.59 10.14
C ALA A 175 5.67 -2.93 9.59
N VAL A 176 5.74 -1.67 9.14
CA VAL A 176 4.59 -0.98 8.54
C VAL A 176 4.14 -1.62 7.23
N VAL A 177 5.08 -2.08 6.38
CA VAL A 177 4.74 -2.76 5.12
C VAL A 177 4.21 -4.17 5.37
N ALA A 178 4.79 -4.90 6.34
CA ALA A 178 4.27 -6.20 6.78
C ALA A 178 2.83 -6.10 7.31
N ALA A 179 2.51 -5.04 8.06
CA ALA A 179 1.15 -4.78 8.54
C ALA A 179 0.19 -4.49 7.37
N ALA A 180 0.60 -3.65 6.41
CA ALA A 180 -0.18 -3.39 5.19
C ALA A 180 -0.47 -4.68 4.41
N SER A 181 0.56 -5.53 4.25
CA SER A 181 0.46 -6.84 3.59
C SER A 181 -0.56 -7.75 4.26
N VAL A 182 -0.50 -7.89 5.59
CA VAL A 182 -1.44 -8.73 6.36
C VAL A 182 -2.87 -8.21 6.21
N LEU A 183 -3.09 -6.91 6.39
CA LEU A 183 -4.41 -6.29 6.30
C LEU A 183 -5.02 -6.46 4.90
N ALA A 184 -4.25 -6.15 3.84
CA ALA A 184 -4.71 -6.31 2.46
C ALA A 184 -5.03 -7.78 2.12
N LYS A 185 -4.21 -8.71 2.62
CA LYS A 185 -4.38 -10.13 2.33
C LYS A 185 -5.63 -10.72 2.98
N VAL A 186 -5.92 -10.34 4.23
CA VAL A 186 -7.13 -10.82 4.92
C VAL A 186 -8.39 -10.25 4.28
N GLU A 187 -8.38 -8.97 3.89
CA GLU A 187 -9.53 -8.33 3.27
C GLU A 187 -9.87 -8.89 1.90
N ARG A 188 -8.83 -9.33 1.14
CA ARG A 188 -9.04 -9.85 -0.21
C ARG A 188 -9.47 -11.32 -0.25
N ASP A 189 -8.92 -12.16 0.65
CA ASP A 189 -9.11 -13.63 0.65
C ASP A 189 -10.43 -14.04 1.31
#